data_cbe14670642195a22ca9abaa95a2a1c1
#
_entry.id   cbe14670642195a22ca9abaa95a2a1c1
#
_cell.length_a   1.000
_cell.length_b   1.000
_cell.length_c   1.000
_cell.angle_alpha   90.00
_cell.angle_beta   90.00
_cell.angle_gamma   90.00
#
_symmetry.space_group_name_H-M   'P 1'
#
loop_
_entity.id
_entity.type
_entity.pdbx_description
1 polymer ?
#
loop_
_entity_poly.entity_id
_entity_poly.type
_entity_poly.pdbx_seq_one_letter_code
_entity_poly.pdbx_strand_id
1 'polypeptide(L)'
;MIEDALRERIVAVARSLFERGLTHGSTGNISARLADGRWLVTPTGSSFGTLEPGRLSLLDETGALLSGDAPSKEATLHRAVYRERPRAGAVVHLHSTHSVAVSVLAEVDPADVLPPLTAYYVMRVGTLPLVPYFPPGDPGLADAVARCAGRHHALLLANHGPVVAGRTLEAAGDAVEELEATARLFLALNGRACRCLDAGQVATLRRRFPIDC
;
A
#
# COMPACT_ATOMS: atom_id res chain seq x y z
N MET A 1 -3.79 11.09 17.69
CA MET A 1 -5.20 10.65 17.47
C MET A 1 -5.54 9.67 18.56
N ILE A 2 -6.74 9.74 19.14
CA ILE A 2 -7.23 8.78 20.14
C ILE A 2 -7.45 7.44 19.44
N GLU A 3 -7.16 6.32 20.12
CA GLU A 3 -7.24 4.97 19.53
C GLU A 3 -8.59 4.67 18.89
N ASP A 4 -9.71 4.94 19.59
CA ASP A 4 -11.06 4.67 19.07
C ASP A 4 -11.35 5.43 17.77
N ALA A 5 -10.96 6.71 17.70
CA ALA A 5 -11.11 7.49 16.47
C ALA A 5 -10.28 6.93 15.30
N LEU A 6 -9.11 6.35 15.56
CA LEU A 6 -8.29 5.71 14.53
C LEU A 6 -8.92 4.39 14.07
N ARG A 7 -9.51 3.61 14.98
CA ARG A 7 -10.25 2.38 14.68
C ARG A 7 -11.41 2.66 13.72
N GLU A 8 -12.23 3.65 14.02
CA GLU A 8 -13.35 4.07 13.16
C GLU A 8 -12.87 4.53 11.79
N ARG A 9 -11.78 5.27 11.71
CA ARG A 9 -11.22 5.74 10.44
C ARG A 9 -10.68 4.61 9.59
N ILE A 10 -9.98 3.62 10.17
CA ILE A 10 -9.52 2.43 9.44
C ILE A 10 -10.72 1.70 8.83
N VAL A 11 -11.79 1.49 9.60
CA VAL A 11 -13.01 0.83 9.12
C VAL A 11 -13.67 1.63 7.99
N ALA A 12 -13.76 2.95 8.12
CA ALA A 12 -14.34 3.81 7.09
C ALA A 12 -13.54 3.75 5.77
N VAL A 13 -12.22 3.83 5.83
CA VAL A 13 -11.34 3.70 4.65
C VAL A 13 -11.45 2.29 4.05
N ALA A 14 -11.38 1.25 4.88
CA ALA A 14 -11.50 -0.14 4.43
C ALA A 14 -12.83 -0.36 3.68
N ARG A 15 -13.95 0.08 4.24
CA ARG A 15 -15.27 0.00 3.63
C ARG A 15 -15.33 0.73 2.31
N SER A 16 -14.81 1.97 2.24
CA SER A 16 -14.75 2.75 1.01
C SER A 16 -13.98 2.04 -0.11
N LEU A 17 -12.81 1.45 0.21
CA LEU A 17 -12.02 0.68 -0.75
C LEU A 17 -12.78 -0.57 -1.24
N PHE A 18 -13.50 -1.26 -0.34
CA PHE A 18 -14.28 -2.45 -0.67
C PHE A 18 -15.48 -2.12 -1.55
N GLU A 19 -16.29 -1.12 -1.18
CA GLU A 19 -17.49 -0.71 -1.91
C GLU A 19 -17.18 -0.22 -3.33
N ARG A 20 -15.97 0.34 -3.53
CA ARG A 20 -15.50 0.78 -4.85
C ARG A 20 -14.76 -0.31 -5.63
N GLY A 21 -14.70 -1.54 -5.10
CA GLY A 21 -14.12 -2.69 -5.79
C GLY A 21 -12.60 -2.69 -5.90
N LEU A 22 -11.88 -1.93 -5.03
CA LEU A 22 -10.42 -1.94 -5.00
C LEU A 22 -9.86 -3.16 -4.25
N THR A 23 -10.70 -3.87 -3.54
CA THR A 23 -10.40 -5.17 -2.89
C THR A 23 -11.67 -6.04 -2.85
N HIS A 24 -11.51 -7.32 -2.57
CA HIS A 24 -12.62 -8.28 -2.57
C HIS A 24 -12.40 -9.38 -1.53
N GLY A 25 -13.46 -10.06 -1.13
CA GLY A 25 -13.41 -11.15 -0.17
C GLY A 25 -12.77 -10.73 1.16
N SER A 26 -11.74 -11.46 1.58
CA SER A 26 -10.93 -11.17 2.77
C SER A 26 -9.49 -10.82 2.40
N THR A 27 -9.28 -10.26 1.21
CA THR A 27 -7.95 -9.87 0.71
C THR A 27 -7.57 -8.46 1.13
N GLY A 28 -6.26 -8.22 1.26
CA GLY A 28 -5.71 -6.94 1.68
C GLY A 28 -5.74 -6.71 3.19
N ASN A 29 -5.00 -5.72 3.62
CA ASN A 29 -4.92 -5.29 5.02
C ASN A 29 -4.49 -3.82 5.12
N ILE A 30 -4.91 -3.19 6.20
CA ILE A 30 -4.60 -1.79 6.52
C ILE A 30 -4.03 -1.74 7.91
N SER A 31 -2.98 -0.93 8.09
CA SER A 31 -2.51 -0.57 9.43
C SER A 31 -2.33 0.93 9.57
N ALA A 32 -2.42 1.43 10.81
CA ALA A 32 -2.10 2.81 11.14
C ALA A 32 -1.50 2.93 12.54
N ARG A 33 -0.53 3.86 12.70
CA ARG A 33 0.22 4.09 13.93
C ARG A 33 -0.49 5.07 14.85
N LEU A 34 -0.41 4.80 16.14
CA LEU A 34 -0.72 5.73 17.22
C LEU A 34 0.50 6.59 17.56
N ALA A 35 0.27 7.69 18.25
CA ALA A 35 1.34 8.61 18.63
C ALA A 35 2.34 8.04 19.66
N ASP A 36 1.94 7.01 20.39
CA ASP A 36 2.74 6.32 21.40
C ASP A 36 3.57 5.13 20.85
N GLY A 37 3.59 4.95 19.52
CA GLY A 37 4.34 3.89 18.84
C GLY A 37 3.56 2.59 18.64
N ARG A 38 2.46 2.37 19.36
CA ARG A 38 1.53 1.27 19.07
C ARG A 38 0.88 1.46 17.70
N TRP A 39 0.31 0.42 17.15
CA TRP A 39 -0.34 0.48 15.86
C TRP A 39 -1.50 -0.51 15.74
N LEU A 40 -2.48 -0.14 14.96
CA LEU A 40 -3.65 -0.96 14.64
C LEU A 40 -3.43 -1.62 13.28
N VAL A 41 -3.91 -2.86 13.14
CA VAL A 41 -3.96 -3.57 11.86
C VAL A 41 -5.26 -4.37 11.73
N THR A 42 -5.74 -4.55 10.52
CA THR A 42 -6.90 -5.38 10.23
C THR A 42 -6.62 -6.84 10.58
N PRO A 43 -7.60 -7.55 11.19
CA PRO A 43 -7.42 -8.95 11.60
C PRO A 43 -7.26 -9.90 10.41
N THR A 44 -6.64 -11.05 10.65
CA THR A 44 -6.55 -12.11 9.64
C THR A 44 -7.94 -12.62 9.24
N GLY A 45 -8.14 -12.86 7.94
CA GLY A 45 -9.39 -13.39 7.40
C GLY A 45 -10.58 -12.44 7.46
N SER A 46 -10.40 -11.17 7.85
CA SER A 46 -11.46 -10.18 7.87
C SER A 46 -11.72 -9.61 6.47
N SER A 47 -12.99 -9.30 6.17
CA SER A 47 -13.38 -8.56 4.97
C SER A 47 -13.48 -7.07 5.28
N PHE A 48 -12.96 -6.22 4.40
CA PHE A 48 -13.09 -4.77 4.52
C PHE A 48 -14.54 -4.30 4.50
N GLY A 49 -15.43 -5.06 3.85
CA GLY A 49 -16.86 -4.74 3.80
C GLY A 49 -17.62 -4.95 5.11
N THR A 50 -17.08 -5.77 6.02
CA THR A 50 -17.73 -6.14 7.30
C THR A 50 -16.83 -5.95 8.51
N LEU A 51 -15.78 -5.12 8.36
CA LEU A 51 -14.83 -4.87 9.42
C LEU A 51 -15.47 -4.06 10.56
N GLU A 52 -15.19 -4.45 11.80
CA GLU A 52 -15.69 -3.80 13.02
C GLU A 52 -14.52 -3.15 13.79
N PRO A 53 -14.68 -1.91 14.30
CA PRO A 53 -13.60 -1.18 14.99
C PRO A 53 -13.02 -1.94 16.19
N GLY A 54 -13.86 -2.57 17.00
CA GLY A 54 -13.45 -3.31 18.20
C GLY A 54 -12.65 -4.59 17.90
N ARG A 55 -12.73 -5.11 16.69
CA ARG A 55 -12.02 -6.32 16.26
C ARG A 55 -10.63 -6.05 15.70
N LEU A 56 -10.30 -4.79 15.37
CA LEU A 56 -8.95 -4.43 14.90
C LEU A 56 -7.90 -4.85 15.92
N SER A 57 -6.81 -5.45 15.44
CA SER A 57 -5.70 -5.89 16.26
C SER A 57 -4.86 -4.69 16.68
N LEU A 58 -4.71 -4.45 17.97
CA LEU A 58 -3.77 -3.49 18.52
C LEU A 58 -2.44 -4.19 18.81
N LEU A 59 -1.37 -3.69 18.24
CA LEU A 59 -0.03 -4.22 18.41
C LEU A 59 0.90 -3.20 19.06
N ASP A 60 1.87 -3.69 19.81
CA ASP A 60 3.00 -2.86 20.27
C ASP A 60 4.04 -2.63 19.15
N GLU A 61 5.09 -1.88 19.45
CA GLU A 61 6.18 -1.59 18.49
C GLU A 61 6.90 -2.85 18.00
N THR A 62 6.92 -3.92 18.81
CA THR A 62 7.54 -5.21 18.45
C THR A 62 6.64 -6.07 17.56
N GLY A 63 5.36 -5.73 17.46
CA GLY A 63 4.33 -6.48 16.76
C GLY A 63 3.61 -7.51 17.62
N ALA A 64 3.78 -7.45 18.96
CA ALA A 64 3.04 -8.30 19.88
C ALA A 64 1.59 -7.81 20.02
N LEU A 65 0.64 -8.73 20.00
CA LEU A 65 -0.80 -8.43 20.14
C LEU A 65 -1.11 -8.00 21.57
N LEU A 66 -1.69 -6.80 21.71
CA LEU A 66 -2.16 -6.24 22.99
C LEU A 66 -3.66 -6.46 23.18
N SER A 67 -4.46 -6.28 22.12
CA SER A 67 -5.92 -6.46 22.15
C SER A 67 -6.49 -6.62 20.75
N GLY A 68 -7.76 -7.01 20.65
CA GLY A 68 -8.46 -7.28 19.40
C GLY A 68 -8.26 -8.72 18.93
N ASP A 69 -8.66 -8.98 17.68
CA ASP A 69 -8.53 -10.31 17.06
C ASP A 69 -7.08 -10.57 16.59
N ALA A 70 -6.77 -11.81 16.22
CA ALA A 70 -5.46 -12.17 15.68
C ALA A 70 -5.11 -11.32 14.45
N PRO A 71 -3.90 -10.70 14.40
CA PRO A 71 -3.53 -9.79 13.32
C PRO A 71 -3.38 -10.51 11.99
N SER A 72 -3.47 -9.74 10.89
CA SER A 72 -3.12 -10.22 9.56
C SER A 72 -1.75 -10.92 9.58
N LYS A 73 -1.61 -12.01 8.83
CA LYS A 73 -0.32 -12.70 8.63
C LYS A 73 0.74 -11.79 8.01
N GLU A 74 0.32 -10.71 7.37
CA GLU A 74 1.18 -9.71 6.74
C GLU A 74 1.52 -8.51 7.65
N ALA A 75 1.15 -8.56 8.93
CA ALA A 75 1.56 -7.56 9.90
C ALA A 75 3.09 -7.36 9.98
N THR A 76 3.86 -8.42 9.74
CA THR A 76 5.32 -8.37 9.66
C THR A 76 5.82 -7.51 8.49
N LEU A 77 5.13 -7.56 7.35
CA LEU A 77 5.40 -6.72 6.18
C LEU A 77 5.15 -5.24 6.52
N HIS A 78 4.01 -4.91 7.15
CA HIS A 78 3.70 -3.54 7.60
C HIS A 78 4.76 -3.01 8.57
N ARG A 79 5.15 -3.84 9.55
CA ARG A 79 6.21 -3.49 10.50
C ARG A 79 7.54 -3.23 9.80
N ALA A 80 7.90 -4.02 8.78
CA ALA A 80 9.10 -3.79 7.98
C ALA A 80 9.04 -2.43 7.27
N VAL A 81 7.90 -2.05 6.70
CA VAL A 81 7.71 -0.72 6.11
C VAL A 81 7.87 0.39 7.16
N TYR A 82 7.24 0.27 8.32
CA TYR A 82 7.34 1.29 9.40
C TYR A 82 8.78 1.46 9.91
N ARG A 83 9.56 0.39 9.96
CA ARG A 83 10.97 0.44 10.38
C ARG A 83 11.83 1.24 9.39
N GLU A 84 11.63 1.03 8.10
CA GLU A 84 12.37 1.71 7.04
C GLU A 84 11.84 3.12 6.75
N ARG A 85 10.60 3.40 7.13
CA ARG A 85 9.92 4.70 6.94
C ARG A 85 9.34 5.21 8.27
N PRO A 86 10.18 5.78 9.16
CA PRO A 86 9.74 6.19 10.50
C PRO A 86 8.63 7.26 10.50
N ARG A 87 8.48 8.03 9.40
CA ARG A 87 7.44 9.04 9.25
C ARG A 87 6.14 8.50 8.67
N ALA A 88 6.10 7.25 8.22
CA ALA A 88 4.88 6.62 7.76
C ALA A 88 3.91 6.44 8.95
N GLY A 89 2.70 7.00 8.81
CA GLY A 89 1.62 6.85 9.79
C GLY A 89 0.65 5.72 9.45
N ALA A 90 0.64 5.26 8.19
CA ALA A 90 -0.22 4.17 7.75
C ALA A 90 0.40 3.38 6.60
N VAL A 91 -0.04 2.14 6.45
CA VAL A 91 0.27 1.25 5.32
C VAL A 91 -1.02 0.60 4.85
N VAL A 92 -1.25 0.64 3.54
CA VAL A 92 -2.37 -0.03 2.86
C VAL A 92 -1.80 -1.05 1.89
N HIS A 93 -2.22 -2.30 2.04
CA HIS A 93 -1.95 -3.38 1.11
C HIS A 93 -3.27 -3.90 0.54
N LEU A 94 -3.36 -4.00 -0.78
CA LEU A 94 -4.54 -4.48 -1.49
C LEU A 94 -4.18 -5.59 -2.49
N HIS A 95 -5.20 -6.35 -2.90
CA HIS A 95 -5.14 -7.24 -4.06
C HIS A 95 -5.99 -6.65 -5.20
N SER A 96 -5.78 -5.36 -5.49
CA SER A 96 -6.55 -4.65 -6.50
C SER A 96 -6.26 -5.18 -7.90
N THR A 97 -7.31 -5.40 -8.69
CA THR A 97 -7.30 -6.24 -9.89
C THR A 97 -6.29 -5.78 -10.94
N HIS A 98 -6.24 -4.47 -11.24
CA HIS A 98 -5.36 -3.98 -12.30
C HIS A 98 -3.91 -3.93 -11.85
N SER A 99 -3.64 -3.60 -10.59
CA SER A 99 -2.29 -3.66 -10.02
C SER A 99 -1.77 -5.10 -9.98
N VAL A 100 -2.62 -6.07 -9.60
CA VAL A 100 -2.26 -7.51 -9.69
C VAL A 100 -2.00 -7.90 -11.14
N ALA A 101 -2.86 -7.48 -12.09
CA ALA A 101 -2.64 -7.77 -13.51
C ALA A 101 -1.30 -7.23 -14.02
N VAL A 102 -0.91 -6.01 -13.62
CA VAL A 102 0.41 -5.46 -13.95
C VAL A 102 1.53 -6.27 -13.30
N SER A 103 1.35 -6.73 -12.05
CA SER A 103 2.38 -7.49 -11.30
C SER A 103 2.72 -8.86 -11.90
N VAL A 104 1.88 -9.37 -12.82
CA VAL A 104 2.10 -10.67 -13.50
C VAL A 104 2.63 -10.51 -14.93
N LEU A 105 2.80 -9.28 -15.45
CA LEU A 105 3.36 -9.05 -16.76
C LEU A 105 4.86 -9.34 -16.77
N ALA A 106 5.31 -10.12 -17.77
CA ALA A 106 6.71 -10.52 -17.90
C ALA A 106 7.62 -9.38 -18.41
N GLU A 107 7.05 -8.39 -19.11
CA GLU A 107 7.80 -7.36 -19.84
C GLU A 107 7.78 -5.98 -19.14
N VAL A 108 7.62 -5.95 -17.82
CA VAL A 108 7.72 -4.70 -17.04
C VAL A 108 9.14 -4.52 -16.51
N ASP A 109 9.58 -3.26 -16.42
CA ASP A 109 10.84 -2.93 -15.74
C ASP A 109 10.65 -3.12 -14.22
N PRO A 110 11.36 -4.08 -13.57
CA PRO A 110 11.21 -4.30 -12.14
C PRO A 110 11.70 -3.12 -11.28
N ALA A 111 12.46 -2.17 -11.84
CA ALA A 111 12.90 -0.98 -11.11
C ALA A 111 11.82 0.11 -11.05
N ASP A 112 10.95 0.19 -12.07
CA ASP A 112 9.82 1.14 -12.14
C ASP A 112 8.75 0.59 -13.09
N VAL A 113 7.80 -0.15 -12.53
CA VAL A 113 6.84 -0.99 -13.27
C VAL A 113 5.91 -0.20 -14.18
N LEU A 114 5.55 1.03 -13.80
CA LEU A 114 4.62 1.86 -14.55
C LEU A 114 5.29 3.13 -15.07
N PRO A 115 5.15 3.47 -16.36
CA PRO A 115 5.67 4.72 -16.90
C PRO A 115 4.92 5.93 -16.31
N PRO A 116 5.50 7.14 -16.35
CA PRO A 116 4.89 8.37 -15.81
C PRO A 116 3.75 8.87 -16.71
N LEU A 117 2.61 8.16 -16.69
CA LEU A 117 1.46 8.43 -17.54
C LEU A 117 0.72 9.71 -17.16
N THR A 118 0.62 10.00 -15.84
CA THR A 118 -0.13 11.14 -15.32
C THR A 118 0.68 11.93 -14.29
N ALA A 119 0.36 13.20 -14.13
CA ALA A 119 0.96 14.02 -13.09
C ALA A 119 0.62 13.49 -11.69
N TYR A 120 -0.61 13.03 -11.47
CA TYR A 120 -1.04 12.50 -10.17
C TYR A 120 -0.31 11.21 -9.80
N TYR A 121 -0.06 10.31 -10.75
CA TYR A 121 0.78 9.13 -10.51
C TYR A 121 2.17 9.52 -10.00
N VAL A 122 2.83 10.47 -10.68
CA VAL A 122 4.15 10.95 -10.26
C VAL A 122 4.13 11.61 -8.88
N MET A 123 3.07 12.34 -8.56
CA MET A 123 2.91 13.06 -7.30
C MET A 123 2.53 12.16 -6.11
N ARG A 124 1.76 11.10 -6.36
CA ARG A 124 1.19 10.25 -5.30
C ARG A 124 1.85 8.88 -5.17
N VAL A 125 2.42 8.35 -6.25
CA VAL A 125 3.06 7.03 -6.28
C VAL A 125 4.57 7.16 -6.55
N GLY A 126 4.93 7.94 -7.54
CA GLY A 126 6.33 8.21 -7.90
C GLY A 126 6.99 7.08 -8.66
N THR A 127 7.90 6.34 -8.05
CA THR A 127 8.56 5.15 -8.61
C THR A 127 7.99 3.91 -7.96
N LEU A 128 7.65 2.90 -8.76
CA LEU A 128 7.00 1.66 -8.31
C LEU A 128 7.88 0.43 -8.60
N PRO A 129 8.77 0.02 -7.68
CA PRO A 129 9.55 -1.20 -7.87
C PRO A 129 8.70 -2.46 -7.70
N LEU A 130 9.05 -3.52 -8.46
CA LEU A 130 8.50 -4.86 -8.32
C LEU A 130 9.32 -5.67 -7.31
N VAL A 131 8.70 -6.08 -6.22
CA VAL A 131 9.28 -7.01 -5.26
C VAL A 131 9.07 -8.44 -5.79
N PRO A 132 10.10 -9.30 -5.83
CA PRO A 132 9.96 -10.68 -6.29
C PRO A 132 8.87 -11.46 -5.55
N TYR A 133 8.35 -12.50 -6.19
CA TYR A 133 7.34 -13.37 -5.60
C TYR A 133 7.88 -14.11 -4.36
N PHE A 134 7.05 -14.17 -3.33
CA PHE A 134 7.21 -15.00 -2.14
C PHE A 134 5.88 -15.71 -1.84
N PRO A 135 5.91 -16.95 -1.36
CA PRO A 135 4.69 -17.61 -0.87
C PRO A 135 4.04 -16.82 0.27
N PRO A 136 2.70 -16.86 0.41
CA PRO A 136 2.02 -16.22 1.53
C PRO A 136 2.56 -16.66 2.89
N GLY A 137 2.95 -15.71 3.74
CA GLY A 137 3.51 -15.97 5.06
C GLY A 137 5.02 -16.27 5.08
N ASP A 138 5.71 -16.21 3.95
CA ASP A 138 7.16 -16.34 3.90
C ASP A 138 7.84 -15.14 4.58
N PRO A 139 8.70 -15.34 5.59
CA PRO A 139 9.41 -14.25 6.26
C PRO A 139 10.33 -13.46 5.33
N GLY A 140 10.83 -14.07 4.25
CA GLY A 140 11.65 -13.42 3.23
C GLY A 140 10.94 -12.27 2.50
N LEU A 141 9.60 -12.27 2.46
CA LEU A 141 8.83 -11.16 1.90
C LEU A 141 9.05 -9.86 2.68
N ALA A 142 9.00 -9.92 4.02
CA ALA A 142 9.22 -8.74 4.86
C ALA A 142 10.63 -8.16 4.67
N ASP A 143 11.66 -9.01 4.53
CA ASP A 143 13.03 -8.59 4.24
C ASP A 143 13.17 -7.99 2.84
N ALA A 144 12.50 -8.56 1.83
CA ALA A 144 12.50 -8.03 0.48
C ALA A 144 11.82 -6.65 0.41
N VAL A 145 10.70 -6.50 1.10
CA VAL A 145 10.00 -5.21 1.25
C VAL A 145 10.88 -4.19 1.96
N ALA A 146 11.54 -4.55 3.06
CA ALA A 146 12.44 -3.66 3.79
C ALA A 146 13.55 -3.08 2.90
N ARG A 147 14.16 -3.88 2.04
CA ARG A 147 15.21 -3.42 1.11
C ARG A 147 14.75 -2.33 0.14
N CYS A 148 13.46 -2.33 -0.21
CA CYS A 148 12.86 -1.35 -1.13
C CYS A 148 12.23 -0.17 -0.40
N ALA A 149 11.59 -0.43 0.75
CA ALA A 149 10.74 0.53 1.48
C ALA A 149 11.48 1.81 1.91
N GLY A 150 12.77 1.74 2.23
CA GLY A 150 13.55 2.92 2.61
C GLY A 150 13.61 3.99 1.52
N ARG A 151 13.54 3.58 0.24
CA ARG A 151 13.60 4.48 -0.93
C ARG A 151 12.26 4.72 -1.59
N HIS A 152 11.31 3.79 -1.45
CA HIS A 152 10.04 3.81 -2.14
C HIS A 152 8.89 3.62 -1.15
N HIS A 153 7.92 4.51 -1.16
CA HIS A 153 6.75 4.39 -0.29
C HIS A 153 5.64 3.51 -0.89
N ALA A 154 5.70 3.27 -2.20
CA ALA A 154 4.82 2.37 -2.92
C ALA A 154 5.66 1.24 -3.53
N LEU A 155 5.20 0.01 -3.39
CA LEU A 155 5.83 -1.21 -3.88
C LEU A 155 4.76 -2.07 -4.55
N LEU A 156 5.13 -2.81 -5.59
CA LEU A 156 4.27 -3.81 -6.18
C LEU A 156 4.86 -5.19 -5.89
N LEU A 157 4.08 -6.07 -5.26
CA LEU A 157 4.50 -7.45 -5.00
C LEU A 157 4.12 -8.31 -6.21
N ALA A 158 5.09 -9.06 -6.77
CA ALA A 158 4.87 -9.91 -7.93
C ALA A 158 3.78 -10.97 -7.64
N ASN A 159 2.81 -11.10 -8.55
CA ASN A 159 1.66 -12.02 -8.45
C ASN A 159 0.80 -11.83 -7.18
N HIS A 160 0.79 -10.62 -6.59
CA HIS A 160 0.16 -10.41 -5.30
C HIS A 160 -0.62 -9.08 -5.24
N GLY A 161 0.07 -7.93 -5.28
CA GLY A 161 -0.60 -6.64 -5.24
C GLY A 161 0.26 -5.51 -4.65
N PRO A 162 -0.29 -4.30 -4.55
CA PRO A 162 0.43 -3.13 -4.08
C PRO A 162 0.53 -3.05 -2.55
N VAL A 163 1.63 -2.47 -2.07
CA VAL A 163 1.85 -2.03 -0.68
C VAL A 163 2.21 -0.57 -0.72
N VAL A 164 1.44 0.28 -0.06
CA VAL A 164 1.64 1.73 -0.08
C VAL A 164 1.68 2.30 1.34
N ALA A 165 2.73 3.03 1.65
CA ALA A 165 2.86 3.79 2.89
C ALA A 165 2.44 5.25 2.69
N GLY A 166 1.89 5.86 3.73
CA GLY A 166 1.56 7.28 3.76
C GLY A 166 1.78 7.91 5.13
N ARG A 167 1.96 9.23 5.18
CA ARG A 167 2.02 9.96 6.47
C ARG A 167 0.74 9.83 7.27
N THR A 168 -0.38 9.71 6.60
CA THR A 168 -1.70 9.48 7.18
C THR A 168 -2.39 8.33 6.48
N LEU A 169 -3.44 7.83 7.07
CA LEU A 169 -4.29 6.79 6.51
C LEU A 169 -4.88 7.22 5.15
N GLU A 170 -5.32 8.46 5.05
CA GLU A 170 -5.89 9.02 3.82
C GLU A 170 -4.82 9.11 2.73
N ALA A 171 -3.61 9.59 3.06
CA ALA A 171 -2.53 9.69 2.09
C ALA A 171 -2.13 8.32 1.53
N ALA A 172 -2.12 7.27 2.37
CA ALA A 172 -1.87 5.90 1.91
C ALA A 172 -3.04 5.38 1.06
N GLY A 173 -4.28 5.65 1.45
CA GLY A 173 -5.50 5.32 0.70
C GLY A 173 -5.53 6.00 -0.66
N ASP A 174 -5.34 7.30 -0.71
CA ASP A 174 -5.29 8.07 -1.95
C ASP A 174 -4.20 7.58 -2.93
N ALA A 175 -3.03 7.21 -2.39
CA ALA A 175 -1.93 6.75 -3.23
C ALA A 175 -2.17 5.35 -3.80
N VAL A 176 -2.75 4.42 -3.02
CA VAL A 176 -3.10 3.08 -3.53
C VAL A 176 -4.23 3.15 -4.56
N GLU A 177 -5.17 4.09 -4.41
CA GLU A 177 -6.22 4.33 -5.41
C GLU A 177 -5.66 4.89 -6.72
N GLU A 178 -4.77 5.88 -6.64
CA GLU A 178 -4.10 6.42 -7.82
C GLU A 178 -3.26 5.36 -8.52
N LEU A 179 -2.60 4.49 -7.75
CA LEU A 179 -1.86 3.35 -8.31
C LEU A 179 -2.78 2.41 -9.10
N GLU A 180 -3.91 2.02 -8.53
CA GLU A 180 -4.88 1.14 -9.21
C GLU A 180 -5.48 1.82 -10.45
N ALA A 181 -5.82 3.11 -10.37
CA ALA A 181 -6.31 3.89 -11.51
C ALA A 181 -5.26 3.97 -12.63
N THR A 182 -3.99 4.19 -12.29
CA THR A 182 -2.89 4.22 -13.27
C THR A 182 -2.61 2.83 -13.87
N ALA A 183 -2.65 1.77 -13.06
CA ALA A 183 -2.52 0.39 -13.55
C ALA A 183 -3.65 0.06 -14.55
N ARG A 184 -4.89 0.44 -14.25
CA ARG A 184 -6.03 0.32 -15.17
C ARG A 184 -5.79 1.07 -16.47
N LEU A 185 -5.32 2.32 -16.40
CA LEU A 185 -5.00 3.13 -17.57
C LEU A 185 -3.90 2.49 -18.42
N PHE A 186 -2.82 2.02 -17.79
CA PHE A 186 -1.71 1.34 -18.44
C PHE A 186 -2.19 0.11 -19.23
N LEU A 187 -2.97 -0.75 -18.61
CA LEU A 187 -3.54 -1.93 -19.25
C LEU A 187 -4.50 -1.57 -20.40
N ALA A 188 -5.30 -0.51 -20.24
CA ALA A 188 -6.23 -0.04 -21.29
C ALA A 188 -5.49 0.51 -22.52
N LEU A 189 -4.27 1.02 -22.37
CA LEU A 189 -3.42 1.46 -23.49
C LEU A 189 -2.92 0.28 -24.33
N ASN A 190 -2.82 -0.91 -23.74
CA ASN A 190 -2.51 -2.16 -24.43
C ASN A 190 -1.32 -2.06 -25.41
N GLY A 191 -0.18 -1.52 -24.95
CA GLY A 191 1.03 -1.33 -25.73
C GLY A 191 0.97 -0.22 -26.79
N ARG A 192 -0.12 0.55 -26.86
CA ARG A 192 -0.21 1.69 -27.77
C ARG A 192 0.79 2.78 -27.42
N ALA A 193 1.38 3.42 -28.42
CA ALA A 193 2.24 4.58 -28.21
C ALA A 193 1.48 5.66 -27.43
N CYS A 194 2.06 6.14 -26.34
CA CYS A 194 1.47 7.18 -25.49
C CYS A 194 2.45 8.33 -25.25
N ARG A 195 1.92 9.48 -24.87
CA ARG A 195 2.69 10.66 -24.46
C ARG A 195 2.91 10.61 -22.95
N CYS A 196 3.96 9.93 -22.52
CA CYS A 196 4.38 9.98 -21.12
C CYS A 196 4.96 11.37 -20.79
N LEU A 197 4.97 11.71 -19.51
CA LEU A 197 5.71 12.87 -19.02
C LEU A 197 7.21 12.65 -19.24
N ASP A 198 7.90 13.68 -19.70
CA ASP A 198 9.36 13.64 -19.85
C ASP A 198 10.09 13.80 -18.51
N ALA A 199 11.39 13.54 -18.51
CA ALA A 199 12.21 13.58 -17.29
C ALA A 199 12.21 14.97 -16.61
N GLY A 200 12.13 16.06 -17.39
CA GLY A 200 12.08 17.42 -16.85
C GLY A 200 10.74 17.72 -16.15
N GLN A 201 9.64 17.25 -16.74
CA GLN A 201 8.29 17.35 -16.16
C GLN A 201 8.19 16.52 -14.88
N VAL A 202 8.68 15.27 -14.89
CA VAL A 202 8.75 14.41 -13.71
C VAL A 202 9.57 15.04 -12.59
N ALA A 203 10.79 15.56 -12.91
CA ALA A 203 11.66 16.20 -11.94
C ALA A 203 10.98 17.46 -11.34
N THR A 204 10.24 18.21 -12.13
CA THR A 204 9.50 19.39 -11.66
C THR A 204 8.38 19.02 -10.69
N LEU A 205 7.60 17.98 -11.00
CA LEU A 205 6.55 17.46 -10.11
C LEU A 205 7.13 16.96 -8.78
N ARG A 206 8.20 16.17 -8.82
CA ARG A 206 8.87 15.64 -7.61
C ARG A 206 9.42 16.74 -6.70
N ARG A 207 9.97 17.84 -7.25
CA ARG A 207 10.41 18.99 -6.45
C ARG A 207 9.25 19.76 -5.84
N ARG A 208 8.15 19.93 -6.58
CA ARG A 208 7.02 20.75 -6.15
C ARG A 208 6.09 20.00 -5.18
N PHE A 209 6.02 18.69 -5.32
CA PHE A 209 5.16 17.80 -4.54
C PHE A 209 5.98 16.61 -4.01
N PRO A 210 6.86 16.83 -3.05
CA PRO A 210 7.68 15.74 -2.49
C PRO A 210 6.80 14.74 -1.75
N ILE A 211 7.05 13.46 -1.99
CA ILE A 211 6.42 12.37 -1.24
C ILE A 211 7.23 12.21 0.05
N ASP A 212 6.64 12.60 1.15
CA ASP A 212 7.29 12.69 2.46
C ASP A 212 6.57 11.83 3.50
N CYS A 213 6.94 10.54 3.61
CA CYS A 213 6.43 9.61 4.63
C CYS A 213 7.49 8.63 5.11
#